data_ca65fe3d50bf2b03667132e33fde512c
#
_entry.id   ca65fe3d50bf2b03667132e33fde512c
#
_cell.length_a   1.000
_cell.length_b   1.000
_cell.length_c   1.000
_cell.angle_alpha   90.00
_cell.angle_beta   90.00
_cell.angle_gamma   90.00
#
_symmetry.space_group_name_H-M   'P 1'
#
loop_
_entity.id
_entity.type
_entity.pdbx_description
1 polymer ?
#
loop_
_entity_poly.entity_id
_entity_poly.type
_entity_poly.pdbx_seq_one_letter_code
_entity_poly.pdbx_strand_id
1 'polypeptide(L)'
;LKSDMAKKTRRKKQVTPERLMELSFAYAPPLIISAGVSNKVFDSLENGAKTSPEVAEQTGASPRALRILMNALVGLDLLKKDRQEKYSLTPESAAFLVSTKLGTHAGFFGTIAPEIISRWLRLSDIVREGRPAVAVNQEPEGTEFFSQLVERIIPMSYPPAQKLGDHLKLAKAKNELRVLDLAAGSGIWGIALAQKSPRVRVTAVDWAGMIPTTKRITQKFGVADRFNYVEGDILEANFGSGYDIATLGHILHSEGEDRSRQLLTKTFRALKSGGTIAIAEWLVNDDRTKPLPSLMFAVQMLVNTEKGDTFSFNEIKNWLEEAGFKKVRKVEAPGPSPLILATKP
;
A
#
# COMPACT_ATOMS: atom_id res chain seq x y z
N LEU A 1 -61.28 2.95 27.25
CA LEU A 1 -59.84 3.19 27.18
C LEU A 1 -59.38 2.78 25.79
N LYS A 2 -59.34 3.74 24.86
CA LYS A 2 -58.85 3.57 23.47
C LYS A 2 -57.34 3.87 23.48
N SER A 3 -56.55 2.86 23.14
CA SER A 3 -55.12 2.94 22.93
C SER A 3 -54.85 3.64 21.55
N ASP A 4 -54.33 4.86 21.60
CA ASP A 4 -53.79 5.54 20.45
C ASP A 4 -52.44 4.96 20.10
N MET A 5 -52.41 4.04 19.16
CA MET A 5 -51.17 3.60 18.51
C MET A 5 -50.80 4.64 17.41
N ALA A 6 -49.99 5.63 17.80
CA ALA A 6 -49.40 6.57 16.85
C ALA A 6 -48.47 5.80 15.86
N LYS A 7 -48.94 5.61 14.64
CA LYS A 7 -48.15 5.15 13.50
C LYS A 7 -47.06 6.19 13.23
N LYS A 8 -45.83 5.93 13.65
CA LYS A 8 -44.63 6.64 13.17
C LYS A 8 -44.50 6.45 11.66
N THR A 9 -45.05 7.33 10.87
CA THR A 9 -44.82 7.42 9.43
C THR A 9 -43.31 7.68 9.22
N ARG A 10 -42.55 6.71 8.74
CA ARG A 10 -41.18 6.88 8.25
C ARG A 10 -41.28 7.91 7.11
N ARG A 11 -40.92 9.18 7.36
CA ARG A 11 -40.68 10.16 6.29
C ARG A 11 -39.69 9.56 5.31
N LYS A 12 -40.11 9.34 4.05
CA LYS A 12 -39.19 8.95 2.97
C LYS A 12 -38.13 10.06 2.89
N LYS A 13 -36.85 9.70 3.07
CA LYS A 13 -35.77 10.65 2.92
C LYS A 13 -35.81 11.21 1.51
N GLN A 14 -35.94 12.52 1.36
CA GLN A 14 -35.98 13.15 0.07
C GLN A 14 -34.67 12.87 -0.65
N VAL A 15 -34.74 12.42 -1.91
CA VAL A 15 -33.57 12.19 -2.74
C VAL A 15 -33.08 13.55 -3.24
N THR A 16 -31.83 13.85 -3.00
CA THR A 16 -31.19 15.12 -3.33
C THR A 16 -29.82 14.88 -3.98
N PRO A 17 -29.26 15.81 -4.78
CA PRO A 17 -28.00 15.62 -5.48
C PRO A 17 -26.74 15.90 -4.64
N GLU A 18 -26.88 16.32 -3.38
CA GLU A 18 -25.77 16.81 -2.55
C GLU A 18 -24.60 15.81 -2.51
N ARG A 19 -24.89 14.53 -2.31
CA ARG A 19 -23.83 13.50 -2.29
C ARG A 19 -23.07 13.40 -3.62
N LEU A 20 -23.75 13.57 -4.76
CA LEU A 20 -23.09 13.54 -6.07
C LEU A 20 -22.22 14.79 -6.25
N MET A 21 -22.68 15.94 -5.74
CA MET A 21 -21.91 17.18 -5.75
C MET A 21 -20.65 17.06 -4.86
N GLU A 22 -20.77 16.47 -3.67
CA GLU A 22 -19.59 16.15 -2.82
C GLU A 22 -18.59 15.24 -3.54
N LEU A 23 -19.06 14.18 -4.18
CA LEU A 23 -18.21 13.25 -4.94
C LEU A 23 -17.52 13.93 -6.13
N SER A 24 -18.11 14.97 -6.72
CA SER A 24 -17.49 15.71 -7.83
C SER A 24 -16.19 16.43 -7.44
N PHE A 25 -15.97 16.70 -6.15
CA PHE A 25 -14.74 17.29 -5.60
C PHE A 25 -13.79 16.27 -4.95
N ALA A 26 -14.10 14.96 -4.98
CA ALA A 26 -13.32 13.94 -4.30
C ALA A 26 -11.88 13.80 -4.84
N TYR A 27 -11.57 14.34 -6.02
CA TYR A 27 -10.22 14.42 -6.58
C TYR A 27 -9.35 15.50 -5.90
N ALA A 28 -9.95 16.51 -5.29
CA ALA A 28 -9.26 17.70 -4.79
C ALA A 28 -8.37 17.42 -3.55
N PRO A 29 -8.80 16.67 -2.52
CA PRO A 29 -7.97 16.43 -1.34
C PRO A 29 -6.57 15.88 -1.65
N PRO A 30 -6.38 14.79 -2.42
CA PRO A 30 -5.04 14.29 -2.71
C PRO A 30 -4.18 15.28 -3.49
N LEU A 31 -4.75 16.09 -4.38
CA LEU A 31 -4.04 17.13 -5.13
C LEU A 31 -3.66 18.32 -4.23
N ILE A 32 -4.51 18.71 -3.28
CA ILE A 32 -4.20 19.75 -2.28
C ILE A 32 -3.05 19.29 -1.38
N ILE A 33 -3.05 18.03 -0.92
CA ILE A 33 -1.93 17.46 -0.14
C ILE A 33 -0.67 17.44 -0.99
N SER A 34 -0.75 16.96 -2.23
CA SER A 34 0.36 16.95 -3.18
C SER A 34 0.98 18.34 -3.36
N ALA A 35 0.15 19.36 -3.59
CA ALA A 35 0.60 20.74 -3.71
C ALA A 35 1.26 21.25 -2.42
N GLY A 36 0.71 20.90 -1.25
CA GLY A 36 1.29 21.22 0.05
C GLY A 36 2.68 20.62 0.26
N VAL A 37 2.85 19.35 -0.12
CA VAL A 37 4.15 18.66 -0.06
C VAL A 37 5.13 19.27 -1.05
N SER A 38 4.74 19.41 -2.31
CA SER A 38 5.62 19.92 -3.39
C SER A 38 6.10 21.34 -3.13
N ASN A 39 5.28 22.17 -2.48
CA ASN A 39 5.65 23.52 -2.06
C ASN A 39 6.21 23.57 -0.63
N LYS A 40 6.62 22.45 -0.04
CA LYS A 40 7.27 22.33 1.27
C LYS A 40 6.50 23.01 2.42
N VAL A 41 5.18 23.09 2.34
CA VAL A 41 4.33 23.74 3.35
C VAL A 41 4.50 23.02 4.69
N PHE A 42 4.44 21.69 4.72
CA PHE A 42 4.57 20.92 5.96
C PHE A 42 5.97 21.02 6.56
N ASP A 43 7.02 20.98 5.74
CA ASP A 43 8.40 21.13 6.18
C ASP A 43 8.66 22.53 6.76
N SER A 44 8.09 23.56 6.13
CA SER A 44 8.23 24.96 6.60
C SER A 44 7.60 25.18 7.98
N LEU A 45 6.58 24.39 8.34
CA LEU A 45 5.86 24.48 9.61
C LEU A 45 6.40 23.53 10.69
N GLU A 46 7.40 22.71 10.41
CA GLU A 46 7.95 21.73 11.37
C GLU A 46 8.44 22.37 12.66
N ASN A 47 9.07 23.54 12.55
CA ASN A 47 9.69 24.24 13.68
C ASN A 47 8.81 25.37 14.26
N GLY A 48 7.51 25.34 14.02
CA GLY A 48 6.57 26.28 14.62
C GLY A 48 5.59 26.90 13.65
N ALA A 49 4.63 27.62 14.21
CA ALA A 49 3.56 28.27 13.47
C ALA A 49 4.05 29.49 12.68
N LYS A 50 3.61 29.60 11.41
CA LYS A 50 3.96 30.70 10.49
C LYS A 50 2.74 31.21 9.75
N THR A 51 2.81 32.47 9.35
CA THR A 51 1.86 33.07 8.39
C THR A 51 2.16 32.60 6.96
N SER A 52 1.21 32.75 6.04
CA SER A 52 1.45 32.41 4.63
C SER A 52 2.52 33.27 3.94
N PRO A 53 2.73 34.58 4.28
CA PRO A 53 3.89 35.32 3.79
C PRO A 53 5.24 34.74 4.27
N GLU A 54 5.35 34.35 5.55
CA GLU A 54 6.58 33.73 6.08
C GLU A 54 6.90 32.38 5.39
N VAL A 55 5.88 31.59 5.10
CA VAL A 55 6.06 30.36 4.31
C VAL A 55 6.44 30.68 2.87
N ALA A 56 5.85 31.71 2.27
CA ALA A 56 6.18 32.15 0.91
C ALA A 56 7.63 32.59 0.77
N GLU A 57 8.15 33.33 1.74
CA GLU A 57 9.55 33.75 1.78
C GLU A 57 10.51 32.56 1.80
N GLN A 58 10.17 31.50 2.54
CA GLN A 58 10.98 30.28 2.64
C GLN A 58 10.92 29.39 1.40
N THR A 59 9.80 29.36 0.71
CA THR A 59 9.54 28.40 -0.38
C THR A 59 9.65 29.01 -1.76
N GLY A 60 9.65 30.35 -1.87
CA GLY A 60 9.60 31.07 -3.15
C GLY A 60 8.22 31.03 -3.81
N ALA A 61 7.18 30.48 -3.16
CA ALA A 61 5.85 30.37 -3.72
C ALA A 61 5.03 31.66 -3.51
N SER A 62 3.94 31.84 -4.30
CA SER A 62 3.05 32.99 -4.19
C SER A 62 2.35 33.06 -2.83
N PRO A 63 2.45 34.18 -2.06
CA PRO A 63 1.77 34.31 -0.75
C PRO A 63 0.25 34.14 -0.86
N ARG A 64 -0.38 34.64 -1.93
CA ARG A 64 -1.82 34.47 -2.18
C ARG A 64 -2.17 33.01 -2.41
N ALA A 65 -1.40 32.31 -3.25
CA ALA A 65 -1.66 30.91 -3.55
C ALA A 65 -1.47 30.03 -2.32
N LEU A 66 -0.40 30.25 -1.54
CA LEU A 66 -0.14 29.54 -0.28
C LEU A 66 -1.26 29.77 0.73
N ARG A 67 -1.73 31.01 0.90
CA ARG A 67 -2.85 31.28 1.82
C ARG A 67 -4.09 30.47 1.45
N ILE A 68 -4.45 30.39 0.16
CA ILE A 68 -5.61 29.63 -0.31
C ILE A 68 -5.37 28.11 -0.06
N LEU A 69 -4.19 27.60 -0.43
CA LEU A 69 -3.83 26.21 -0.24
C LEU A 69 -3.83 25.82 1.24
N MET A 70 -3.19 26.61 2.11
CA MET A 70 -3.10 26.36 3.54
C MET A 70 -4.47 26.44 4.23
N ASN A 71 -5.37 27.32 3.78
CA ASN A 71 -6.76 27.34 4.25
C ASN A 71 -7.51 26.06 3.86
N ALA A 72 -7.29 25.53 2.65
CA ALA A 72 -7.86 24.24 2.24
C ALA A 72 -7.30 23.09 3.09
N LEU A 73 -6.00 23.10 3.41
CA LEU A 73 -5.38 22.12 4.32
C LEU A 73 -5.94 22.22 5.76
N VAL A 74 -6.35 23.43 6.21
CA VAL A 74 -7.08 23.58 7.48
C VAL A 74 -8.46 22.91 7.37
N GLY A 75 -9.17 23.10 6.27
CA GLY A 75 -10.47 22.45 6.03
C GLY A 75 -10.38 20.92 5.92
N LEU A 76 -9.20 20.38 5.61
CA LEU A 76 -8.90 18.94 5.60
C LEU A 76 -8.35 18.45 6.94
N ASP A 77 -8.36 19.24 8.01
CA ASP A 77 -7.80 18.92 9.34
C ASP A 77 -6.30 18.57 9.33
N LEU A 78 -5.56 18.99 8.30
CA LEU A 78 -4.12 18.77 8.18
C LEU A 78 -3.28 19.95 8.70
N LEU A 79 -3.88 21.13 8.80
CA LEU A 79 -3.30 22.29 9.46
C LEU A 79 -4.30 22.89 10.46
N LYS A 80 -3.77 23.69 11.41
CA LYS A 80 -4.55 24.58 12.28
C LYS A 80 -4.23 26.02 11.92
N LYS A 81 -5.17 26.94 12.12
CA LYS A 81 -4.96 28.37 11.94
C LYS A 81 -5.40 29.11 13.21
N ASP A 82 -4.55 29.97 13.75
CA ASP A 82 -4.85 30.78 14.91
C ASP A 82 -5.46 32.14 14.53
N ARG A 83 -5.78 32.96 15.57
CA ARG A 83 -6.35 34.30 15.40
C ARG A 83 -5.37 35.32 14.81
N GLN A 84 -4.06 35.04 14.89
CA GLN A 84 -2.98 35.86 14.32
C GLN A 84 -2.64 35.40 12.88
N GLU A 85 -3.50 34.59 12.26
CA GLU A 85 -3.33 34.04 10.91
C GLU A 85 -2.11 33.12 10.73
N LYS A 86 -1.54 32.59 11.82
CA LYS A 86 -0.45 31.62 11.78
C LYS A 86 -1.00 30.20 11.65
N TYR A 87 -0.37 29.45 10.76
CA TYR A 87 -0.67 28.05 10.52
C TYR A 87 0.32 27.16 11.26
N SER A 88 -0.17 26.06 11.78
CA SER A 88 0.63 25.02 12.44
C SER A 88 0.19 23.64 12.00
N LEU A 89 1.09 22.66 12.13
CA LEU A 89 0.80 21.27 11.83
C LEU A 89 -0.20 20.68 12.82
N THR A 90 -1.05 19.77 12.36
CA THR A 90 -1.76 18.83 13.23
C THR A 90 -0.84 17.68 13.62
N PRO A 91 -1.17 16.86 14.64
CA PRO A 91 -0.38 15.68 14.98
C PRO A 91 -0.19 14.73 13.80
N GLU A 92 -1.24 14.56 12.96
CA GLU A 92 -1.21 13.70 11.78
C GLU A 92 -0.24 14.24 10.72
N SER A 93 -0.37 15.49 10.32
CA SER A 93 0.53 16.07 9.32
C SER A 93 1.97 16.19 9.80
N ALA A 94 2.18 16.47 11.10
CA ALA A 94 3.51 16.49 11.70
C ALA A 94 4.19 15.11 11.67
N ALA A 95 3.43 14.04 11.86
CA ALA A 95 3.96 12.67 11.86
C ALA A 95 4.17 12.13 10.44
N PHE A 96 3.28 12.46 9.49
CA PHE A 96 3.19 11.74 8.23
C PHE A 96 3.38 12.58 6.96
N LEU A 97 3.42 13.93 7.04
CA LEU A 97 3.57 14.79 5.85
C LEU A 97 4.83 15.67 5.87
N VAL A 98 5.58 15.69 6.96
CA VAL A 98 6.92 16.31 7.01
C VAL A 98 7.92 15.34 6.37
N SER A 99 8.68 15.83 5.38
CA SER A 99 9.53 14.98 4.53
C SER A 99 10.68 14.31 5.26
N THR A 100 11.16 14.90 6.36
CA THR A 100 12.29 14.42 7.16
C THR A 100 11.90 13.32 8.16
N LYS A 101 10.61 13.08 8.39
CA LYS A 101 10.15 12.12 9.39
C LYS A 101 10.27 10.67 8.92
N LEU A 102 10.67 9.82 9.85
CA LEU A 102 10.61 8.38 9.63
C LEU A 102 9.13 7.94 9.49
N GLY A 103 8.82 7.25 8.41
CA GLY A 103 7.45 6.83 8.13
C GLY A 103 6.58 7.88 7.41
N THR A 104 7.19 8.95 6.89
CA THR A 104 6.49 9.98 6.12
C THR A 104 5.83 9.41 4.85
N HIS A 105 4.64 9.89 4.54
CA HIS A 105 3.93 9.67 3.27
C HIS A 105 4.12 10.83 2.27
N ALA A 106 4.93 11.84 2.61
CA ALA A 106 5.15 13.00 1.75
C ALA A 106 5.59 12.61 0.34
N GLY A 107 6.53 11.65 0.20
CA GLY A 107 6.99 11.19 -1.10
C GLY A 107 5.89 10.55 -1.95
N PHE A 108 4.93 9.83 -1.34
CA PHE A 108 3.78 9.29 -2.05
C PHE A 108 2.90 10.42 -2.61
N PHE A 109 2.48 11.35 -1.78
CA PHE A 109 1.62 12.46 -2.22
C PHE A 109 2.32 13.41 -3.19
N GLY A 110 3.61 13.69 -2.99
CA GLY A 110 4.36 14.63 -3.83
C GLY A 110 4.65 14.12 -5.26
N THR A 111 4.70 12.80 -5.46
CA THR A 111 5.13 12.22 -6.74
C THR A 111 4.12 11.22 -7.30
N ILE A 112 3.78 10.19 -6.52
CA ILE A 112 3.02 9.03 -7.02
C ILE A 112 1.53 9.37 -7.20
N ALA A 113 0.92 10.08 -6.26
CA ALA A 113 -0.50 10.36 -6.32
C ALA A 113 -0.90 11.18 -7.58
N PRO A 114 -0.18 12.24 -7.98
CA PRO A 114 -0.46 12.94 -9.24
C PRO A 114 -0.33 12.04 -10.48
N GLU A 115 0.66 11.16 -10.52
CA GLU A 115 0.85 10.23 -11.64
C GLU A 115 -0.30 9.23 -11.74
N ILE A 116 -0.70 8.63 -10.62
CA ILE A 116 -1.86 7.74 -10.57
C ILE A 116 -3.11 8.47 -11.05
N ILE A 117 -3.39 9.67 -10.53
CA ILE A 117 -4.58 10.45 -10.90
C ILE A 117 -4.59 10.74 -12.41
N SER A 118 -3.45 11.06 -13.01
CA SER A 118 -3.37 11.32 -14.46
C SER A 118 -3.83 10.13 -15.30
N ARG A 119 -3.50 8.92 -14.89
CA ARG A 119 -3.92 7.67 -15.56
C ARG A 119 -5.43 7.44 -15.45
N TRP A 120 -6.04 7.77 -14.30
CA TRP A 120 -7.47 7.64 -14.07
C TRP A 120 -8.32 8.54 -14.99
N LEU A 121 -7.78 9.63 -15.53
CA LEU A 121 -8.48 10.46 -16.51
C LEU A 121 -8.85 9.69 -17.79
N ARG A 122 -8.21 8.56 -18.05
CA ARG A 122 -8.50 7.67 -19.17
C ARG A 122 -9.51 6.56 -18.85
N LEU A 123 -10.08 6.54 -17.63
CA LEU A 123 -10.91 5.43 -17.15
C LEU A 123 -12.07 5.09 -18.09
N SER A 124 -12.73 6.10 -18.69
CA SER A 124 -13.82 5.87 -19.63
C SER A 124 -13.39 5.07 -20.87
N ASP A 125 -12.19 5.36 -21.39
CA ASP A 125 -11.65 4.65 -22.57
C ASP A 125 -11.18 3.24 -22.16
N ILE A 126 -10.52 3.11 -21.02
CA ILE A 126 -10.07 1.84 -20.46
C ILE A 126 -11.24 0.86 -20.28
N VAL A 127 -12.36 1.34 -19.71
CA VAL A 127 -13.57 0.50 -19.55
C VAL A 127 -14.15 0.05 -20.90
N ARG A 128 -14.07 0.91 -21.91
CA ARG A 128 -14.58 0.59 -23.25
C ARG A 128 -13.65 -0.39 -23.99
N GLU A 129 -12.35 -0.21 -23.85
CA GLU A 129 -11.33 -0.96 -24.61
C GLU A 129 -10.88 -2.24 -23.90
N GLY A 130 -11.08 -2.33 -22.59
CA GLY A 130 -10.60 -3.44 -21.76
C GLY A 130 -9.07 -3.52 -21.64
N ARG A 131 -8.35 -2.39 -21.87
CA ARG A 131 -6.88 -2.33 -21.80
C ARG A 131 -6.45 -1.22 -20.86
N PRO A 132 -5.39 -1.44 -20.04
CA PRO A 132 -4.91 -0.46 -19.08
C PRO A 132 -4.30 0.76 -19.78
N ALA A 133 -4.18 1.86 -19.03
CA ALA A 133 -3.46 3.05 -19.50
C ALA A 133 -1.97 2.75 -19.71
N VAL A 134 -1.38 1.99 -18.77
CA VAL A 134 -0.01 1.48 -18.78
C VAL A 134 -0.01 0.13 -18.06
N ALA A 135 0.58 -0.90 -18.64
CA ALA A 135 0.67 -2.22 -18.02
C ALA A 135 1.88 -2.29 -17.07
N VAL A 136 1.74 -1.77 -15.85
CA VAL A 136 2.85 -1.76 -14.87
C VAL A 136 3.20 -3.14 -14.30
N ASN A 137 2.43 -4.16 -14.58
CA ASN A 137 2.74 -5.55 -14.23
C ASN A 137 3.60 -6.28 -15.28
N GLN A 138 4.22 -5.52 -16.18
CA GLN A 138 5.14 -5.99 -17.21
C GLN A 138 6.36 -5.08 -17.29
N GLU A 139 7.54 -5.62 -17.63
CA GLU A 139 8.74 -4.83 -17.93
C GLU A 139 8.69 -4.30 -19.37
N PRO A 140 9.25 -3.12 -19.65
CA PRO A 140 10.05 -2.27 -18.74
C PRO A 140 9.23 -1.28 -17.91
N GLU A 141 7.95 -1.02 -18.24
CA GLU A 141 7.10 0.02 -17.64
C GLU A 141 6.92 -0.20 -16.13
N GLY A 142 6.79 -1.47 -15.73
CA GLY A 142 6.69 -1.85 -14.32
C GLY A 142 7.94 -1.49 -13.53
N THR A 143 9.11 -1.74 -14.05
CA THR A 143 10.39 -1.41 -13.39
C THR A 143 10.50 0.11 -13.18
N GLU A 144 10.17 0.93 -14.18
CA GLU A 144 10.20 2.39 -14.05
C GLU A 144 9.25 2.88 -12.96
N PHE A 145 8.00 2.42 -12.98
CA PHE A 145 6.99 2.79 -12.00
C PHE A 145 7.34 2.31 -10.58
N PHE A 146 7.64 1.01 -10.42
CA PHE A 146 7.87 0.43 -9.10
C PHE A 146 9.18 0.89 -8.46
N SER A 147 10.23 1.19 -9.23
CA SER A 147 11.47 1.74 -8.67
C SER A 147 11.24 3.04 -7.89
N GLN A 148 10.24 3.81 -8.28
CA GLN A 148 9.84 5.03 -7.58
C GLN A 148 8.81 4.78 -6.47
N LEU A 149 7.87 3.85 -6.68
CA LEU A 149 6.77 3.58 -5.76
C LEU A 149 7.22 2.87 -4.48
N VAL A 150 8.02 1.79 -4.61
CA VAL A 150 8.25 0.83 -3.53
C VAL A 150 8.91 1.45 -2.29
N GLU A 151 9.78 2.44 -2.46
CA GLU A 151 10.39 3.14 -1.32
C GLU A 151 9.37 4.08 -0.63
N ARG A 152 8.47 4.69 -1.40
CA ARG A 152 7.47 5.65 -0.90
C ARG A 152 6.30 4.98 -0.17
N ILE A 153 6.08 3.68 -0.41
CA ILE A 153 5.05 2.90 0.30
C ILE A 153 5.62 2.06 1.46
N ILE A 154 6.92 2.14 1.75
CA ILE A 154 7.52 1.49 2.94
C ILE A 154 6.72 1.78 4.21
N PRO A 155 6.30 3.03 4.52
CA PRO A 155 5.51 3.31 5.72
C PRO A 155 4.20 2.53 5.82
N MET A 156 3.62 2.14 4.69
CA MET A 156 2.39 1.36 4.63
C MET A 156 2.65 -0.15 4.83
N SER A 157 3.76 -0.67 4.29
CA SER A 157 4.08 -2.11 4.28
C SER A 157 4.91 -2.57 5.49
N TYR A 158 5.72 -1.68 6.07
CA TYR A 158 6.63 -2.04 7.16
C TYR A 158 5.92 -2.46 8.46
N PRO A 159 4.91 -1.73 8.98
CA PRO A 159 4.21 -2.15 10.20
C PRO A 159 3.53 -3.53 10.11
N PRO A 160 2.79 -3.89 9.04
CA PRO A 160 2.25 -5.24 8.91
C PRO A 160 3.35 -6.31 8.77
N ALA A 161 4.46 -6.01 8.09
CA ALA A 161 5.60 -6.92 8.00
C ALA A 161 6.26 -7.19 9.37
N GLN A 162 6.39 -6.15 10.22
CA GLN A 162 6.85 -6.31 11.60
C GLN A 162 5.88 -7.16 12.42
N LYS A 163 4.57 -6.92 12.26
CA LYS A 163 3.52 -7.73 12.92
C LYS A 163 3.60 -9.20 12.54
N LEU A 164 3.90 -9.50 11.27
CA LEU A 164 4.16 -10.87 10.81
C LEU A 164 5.30 -11.50 11.59
N GLY A 165 6.44 -10.81 11.71
CA GLY A 165 7.60 -11.30 12.47
C GLY A 165 7.29 -11.58 13.93
N ASP A 166 6.47 -10.74 14.57
CA ASP A 166 6.01 -10.94 15.95
C ASP A 166 5.05 -12.15 16.06
N HIS A 167 4.10 -12.27 15.10
CA HIS A 167 3.16 -13.38 15.04
C HIS A 167 3.88 -14.73 14.88
N LEU A 168 4.89 -14.78 14.04
CA LEU A 168 5.74 -15.95 13.82
C LEU A 168 6.78 -16.16 14.94
N LYS A 169 6.86 -15.27 15.93
CA LYS A 169 7.78 -15.32 17.09
C LYS A 169 9.25 -15.44 16.68
N LEU A 170 9.66 -14.74 15.61
CA LEU A 170 11.00 -14.89 15.03
C LEU A 170 12.13 -14.52 16.01
N ALA A 171 11.88 -13.60 16.94
CA ALA A 171 12.85 -13.25 18.00
C ALA A 171 13.23 -14.46 18.89
N LYS A 172 12.42 -15.51 18.90
CA LYS A 172 12.67 -16.76 19.69
C LYS A 172 13.28 -17.88 18.84
N ALA A 173 13.62 -17.61 17.58
CA ALA A 173 14.20 -18.61 16.69
C ALA A 173 15.55 -19.10 17.23
N LYS A 174 15.70 -20.43 17.37
CA LYS A 174 16.95 -21.06 17.80
C LYS A 174 17.85 -21.44 16.63
N ASN A 175 17.25 -21.78 15.50
CA ASN A 175 17.92 -22.19 14.28
C ASN A 175 17.81 -21.11 13.19
N GLU A 176 18.61 -21.24 12.13
CA GLU A 176 18.48 -20.42 10.94
C GLU A 176 17.11 -20.63 10.30
N LEU A 177 16.51 -19.53 9.84
CA LEU A 177 15.22 -19.48 9.14
C LEU A 177 15.45 -18.90 7.75
N ARG A 178 15.05 -19.63 6.73
CA ARG A 178 15.14 -19.20 5.34
C ARG A 178 13.80 -18.61 4.89
N VAL A 179 13.83 -17.35 4.49
CA VAL A 179 12.67 -16.58 4.01
C VAL A 179 12.78 -16.39 2.50
N LEU A 180 11.70 -16.65 1.79
CA LEU A 180 11.53 -16.34 0.37
C LEU A 180 10.62 -15.11 0.27
N ASP A 181 11.13 -13.98 -0.23
CA ASP A 181 10.41 -12.74 -0.41
C ASP A 181 10.12 -12.55 -1.91
N LEU A 182 8.88 -12.84 -2.34
CA LEU A 182 8.48 -12.88 -3.74
C LEU A 182 7.89 -11.53 -4.17
N ALA A 183 8.30 -11.03 -5.33
CA ALA A 183 8.07 -9.67 -5.78
C ALA A 183 8.49 -8.67 -4.70
N ALA A 184 9.76 -8.78 -4.30
CA ALA A 184 10.28 -8.15 -3.09
C ALA A 184 10.22 -6.62 -3.10
N GLY A 185 10.27 -5.99 -4.28
CA GLY A 185 10.23 -4.53 -4.43
C GLY A 185 11.31 -3.84 -3.60
N SER A 186 10.90 -3.16 -2.53
CA SER A 186 11.83 -2.58 -1.56
C SER A 186 12.54 -3.60 -0.67
N GLY A 187 12.12 -4.86 -0.68
CA GLY A 187 12.56 -5.90 0.26
C GLY A 187 11.99 -5.74 1.67
N ILE A 188 11.01 -4.86 1.87
CA ILE A 188 10.58 -4.44 3.21
C ILE A 188 9.99 -5.57 4.05
N TRP A 189 9.36 -6.56 3.40
CA TRP A 189 8.85 -7.75 4.10
C TRP A 189 10.01 -8.59 4.65
N GLY A 190 10.97 -8.94 3.80
CA GLY A 190 12.18 -9.64 4.21
C GLY A 190 13.01 -8.85 5.23
N ILE A 191 13.15 -7.52 5.04
CA ILE A 191 13.86 -6.62 5.97
C ILE A 191 13.24 -6.69 7.37
N ALA A 192 11.92 -6.52 7.47
CA ALA A 192 11.22 -6.54 8.75
C ALA A 192 11.41 -7.88 9.49
N LEU A 193 11.37 -9.01 8.77
CA LEU A 193 11.61 -10.33 9.35
C LEU A 193 13.09 -10.51 9.78
N ALA A 194 14.03 -10.04 8.94
CA ALA A 194 15.45 -10.09 9.26
C ALA A 194 15.82 -9.25 10.49
N GLN A 195 15.15 -8.12 10.69
CA GLN A 195 15.35 -7.29 11.89
C GLN A 195 14.82 -7.94 13.18
N LYS A 196 13.81 -8.83 13.09
CA LYS A 196 13.28 -9.55 14.26
C LYS A 196 14.26 -10.64 14.78
N SER A 197 15.15 -11.16 13.92
CA SER A 197 16.12 -12.17 14.35
C SER A 197 17.37 -12.17 13.45
N PRO A 198 18.57 -12.23 14.04
CA PRO A 198 19.82 -12.36 13.29
C PRO A 198 19.94 -13.73 12.57
N ARG A 199 19.05 -14.68 12.87
CA ARG A 199 19.03 -16.02 12.26
C ARG A 199 18.22 -16.08 10.95
N VAL A 200 17.57 -15.00 10.58
CA VAL A 200 16.80 -14.93 9.33
C VAL A 200 17.74 -14.66 8.15
N ARG A 201 17.62 -15.49 7.11
CA ARG A 201 18.26 -15.31 5.79
C ARG A 201 17.16 -15.18 4.75
N VAL A 202 17.25 -14.16 3.91
CA VAL A 202 16.20 -13.81 2.93
C VAL A 202 16.72 -14.05 1.52
N THR A 203 15.92 -14.70 0.70
CA THR A 203 16.06 -14.69 -0.76
C THR A 203 14.97 -13.79 -1.32
N ALA A 204 15.36 -12.63 -1.83
CA ALA A 204 14.49 -11.67 -2.47
C ALA A 204 14.44 -11.95 -3.97
N VAL A 205 13.25 -12.12 -4.52
CA VAL A 205 13.03 -12.40 -5.95
C VAL A 205 12.27 -11.24 -6.56
N ASP A 206 12.82 -10.67 -7.62
CA ASP A 206 12.16 -9.60 -8.37
C ASP A 206 12.77 -9.46 -9.77
N TRP A 207 12.17 -8.63 -10.62
CA TRP A 207 12.73 -8.27 -11.92
C TRP A 207 14.15 -7.73 -11.81
N ALA A 208 14.98 -8.02 -12.81
CA ALA A 208 16.39 -7.59 -12.83
C ALA A 208 16.52 -6.07 -12.60
N GLY A 209 15.63 -5.27 -13.17
CA GLY A 209 15.62 -3.82 -12.98
C GLY A 209 15.22 -3.36 -11.57
N MET A 210 14.54 -4.19 -10.78
CA MET A 210 14.13 -3.87 -9.40
C MET A 210 15.23 -4.22 -8.38
N ILE A 211 16.03 -5.22 -8.62
CA ILE A 211 17.07 -5.71 -7.68
C ILE A 211 18.04 -4.61 -7.19
N PRO A 212 18.49 -3.66 -8.02
CA PRO A 212 19.32 -2.55 -7.53
C PRO A 212 18.61 -1.71 -6.44
N THR A 213 17.29 -1.48 -6.57
CA THR A 213 16.50 -0.77 -5.56
C THR A 213 16.40 -1.58 -4.27
N THR A 214 16.13 -2.88 -4.36
CA THR A 214 16.09 -3.79 -3.19
C THR A 214 17.43 -3.80 -2.46
N LYS A 215 18.55 -3.92 -3.17
CA LYS A 215 19.92 -3.88 -2.61
C LYS A 215 20.20 -2.58 -1.87
N ARG A 216 19.86 -1.44 -2.47
CA ARG A 216 20.06 -0.13 -1.85
C ARG A 216 19.25 0.02 -0.56
N ILE A 217 18.03 -0.46 -0.54
CA ILE A 217 17.16 -0.36 0.64
C ILE A 217 17.62 -1.32 1.74
N THR A 218 17.97 -2.56 1.43
CA THR A 218 18.51 -3.52 2.42
C THR A 218 19.80 -3.01 3.06
N GLN A 219 20.67 -2.31 2.31
CA GLN A 219 21.84 -1.62 2.85
C GLN A 219 21.46 -0.51 3.81
N LYS A 220 20.50 0.35 3.43
CA LYS A 220 19.97 1.44 4.26
C LYS A 220 19.42 0.93 5.60
N PHE A 221 18.82 -0.26 5.62
CA PHE A 221 18.28 -0.90 6.82
C PHE A 221 19.30 -1.80 7.56
N GLY A 222 20.54 -1.90 7.09
CA GLY A 222 21.63 -2.61 7.77
C GLY A 222 21.44 -4.13 7.80
N VAL A 223 20.82 -4.73 6.79
CA VAL A 223 20.53 -6.17 6.72
C VAL A 223 20.99 -6.85 5.43
N ALA A 224 21.68 -6.13 4.56
CA ALA A 224 22.09 -6.61 3.24
C ALA A 224 22.95 -7.89 3.28
N ASP A 225 23.73 -8.09 4.35
CA ASP A 225 24.56 -9.28 4.60
C ASP A 225 23.76 -10.57 4.79
N ARG A 226 22.44 -10.44 4.99
CA ARG A 226 21.50 -11.56 5.19
C ARG A 226 20.57 -11.77 4.00
N PHE A 227 20.80 -11.06 2.88
CA PHE A 227 20.00 -11.15 1.68
C PHE A 227 20.76 -11.79 0.51
N ASN A 228 20.10 -12.74 -0.15
CA ASN A 228 20.39 -13.18 -1.50
C ASN A 228 19.35 -12.62 -2.45
N TYR A 229 19.74 -12.36 -3.69
CA TYR A 229 18.87 -11.76 -4.70
C TYR A 229 18.80 -12.69 -5.91
N VAL A 230 17.58 -12.94 -6.38
CA VAL A 230 17.29 -13.71 -7.59
C VAL A 230 16.54 -12.80 -8.56
N GLU A 231 17.11 -12.65 -9.74
CA GLU A 231 16.57 -11.80 -10.80
C GLU A 231 15.65 -12.61 -11.71
N GLY A 232 14.52 -12.03 -12.10
CA GLY A 232 13.58 -12.58 -13.08
C GLY A 232 12.11 -12.50 -12.67
N ASP A 233 11.24 -12.89 -13.60
CA ASP A 233 9.81 -13.04 -13.34
C ASP A 233 9.57 -14.08 -12.25
N ILE A 234 8.67 -13.82 -11.33
CA ILE A 234 8.37 -14.68 -10.17
C ILE A 234 7.89 -16.09 -10.55
N LEU A 235 7.31 -16.26 -11.73
CA LEU A 235 6.92 -17.58 -12.24
C LEU A 235 8.06 -18.31 -12.95
N GLU A 236 9.01 -17.57 -13.58
CA GLU A 236 10.09 -18.15 -14.37
C GLU A 236 11.37 -18.35 -13.52
N ALA A 237 11.68 -17.41 -12.64
CA ALA A 237 12.90 -17.41 -11.84
C ALA A 237 13.08 -18.70 -11.02
N ASN A 238 14.29 -19.25 -11.03
CA ASN A 238 14.63 -20.41 -10.19
C ASN A 238 15.18 -19.93 -8.84
N PHE A 239 14.36 -19.95 -7.83
CA PHE A 239 14.74 -19.56 -6.46
C PHE A 239 14.95 -20.76 -5.51
N GLY A 240 14.88 -21.99 -6.04
CA GLY A 240 15.16 -23.21 -5.26
C GLY A 240 14.05 -23.60 -4.29
N SER A 241 14.42 -24.26 -3.20
CA SER A 241 13.46 -24.79 -2.23
C SER A 241 14.04 -24.84 -0.80
N GLY A 242 13.24 -25.35 0.14
CA GLY A 242 13.65 -25.51 1.54
C GLY A 242 13.49 -24.26 2.39
N TYR A 243 12.54 -23.40 2.05
CA TYR A 243 12.22 -22.20 2.82
C TYR A 243 11.26 -22.50 3.98
N ASP A 244 11.47 -21.79 5.09
CA ASP A 244 10.60 -21.83 6.27
C ASP A 244 9.39 -20.92 6.11
N ILE A 245 9.58 -19.78 5.46
CA ILE A 245 8.60 -18.73 5.31
C ILE A 245 8.65 -18.23 3.88
N ALA A 246 7.50 -17.98 3.28
CA ALA A 246 7.37 -17.21 2.04
C ALA A 246 6.48 -15.99 2.28
N THR A 247 6.89 -14.82 1.76
CA THR A 247 6.14 -13.56 1.83
C THR A 247 5.71 -13.14 0.43
N LEU A 248 4.43 -12.80 0.28
CA LEU A 248 3.80 -12.22 -0.90
C LEU A 248 3.12 -10.92 -0.48
N GLY A 249 3.87 -9.83 -0.53
CA GLY A 249 3.43 -8.53 -0.04
C GLY A 249 2.77 -7.70 -1.13
N HIS A 250 1.45 -7.81 -1.31
CA HIS A 250 0.70 -7.01 -2.29
C HIS A 250 1.09 -7.31 -3.75
N ILE A 251 1.06 -8.57 -4.14
CA ILE A 251 1.39 -8.99 -5.51
C ILE A 251 0.22 -9.67 -6.24
N LEU A 252 -0.65 -10.41 -5.53
CA LEU A 252 -1.70 -11.19 -6.20
C LEU A 252 -2.66 -10.29 -6.99
N HIS A 253 -2.96 -9.10 -6.46
CA HIS A 253 -3.83 -8.15 -7.12
C HIS A 253 -3.31 -7.68 -8.49
N SER A 254 -2.00 -7.63 -8.72
CA SER A 254 -1.44 -7.21 -10.02
C SER A 254 -1.27 -8.37 -10.99
N GLU A 255 -1.08 -9.59 -10.48
CA GLU A 255 -0.89 -10.79 -11.29
C GLU A 255 -2.19 -11.32 -11.91
N GLY A 256 -3.33 -11.03 -11.29
CA GLY A 256 -4.60 -11.64 -11.64
C GLY A 256 -4.72 -13.10 -11.18
N GLU A 257 -5.87 -13.72 -11.39
CA GLU A 257 -6.18 -15.05 -10.84
C GLU A 257 -5.22 -16.13 -11.33
N ASP A 258 -5.06 -16.27 -12.66
CA ASP A 258 -4.31 -17.37 -13.26
C ASP A 258 -2.85 -17.41 -12.80
N ARG A 259 -2.16 -16.28 -12.87
CA ARG A 259 -0.76 -16.19 -12.43
C ARG A 259 -0.63 -16.30 -10.91
N SER A 260 -1.60 -15.77 -10.15
CA SER A 260 -1.64 -15.93 -8.69
C SER A 260 -1.73 -17.42 -8.30
N ARG A 261 -2.59 -18.20 -8.91
CA ARG A 261 -2.71 -19.66 -8.65
C ARG A 261 -1.42 -20.41 -8.98
N GLN A 262 -0.78 -20.08 -10.10
CA GLN A 262 0.52 -20.65 -10.46
C GLN A 262 1.60 -20.28 -9.44
N LEU A 263 1.65 -19.02 -9.01
CA LEU A 263 2.59 -18.51 -8.01
C LEU A 263 2.42 -19.22 -6.65
N LEU A 264 1.18 -19.41 -6.19
CA LEU A 264 0.90 -20.13 -4.95
C LEU A 264 1.36 -21.59 -5.03
N THR A 265 1.12 -22.26 -6.17
CA THR A 265 1.59 -23.64 -6.42
C THR A 265 3.12 -23.71 -6.42
N LYS A 266 3.81 -22.77 -7.08
CA LYS A 266 5.27 -22.70 -7.11
C LYS A 266 5.85 -22.42 -5.71
N THR A 267 5.22 -21.52 -4.96
CA THR A 267 5.59 -21.21 -3.58
C THR A 267 5.41 -22.42 -2.66
N PHE A 268 4.32 -23.17 -2.82
CA PHE A 268 4.14 -24.43 -2.08
C PHE A 268 5.29 -25.42 -2.28
N ARG A 269 5.76 -25.58 -3.54
CA ARG A 269 6.90 -26.46 -3.83
C ARG A 269 8.20 -25.96 -3.17
N ALA A 270 8.40 -24.65 -3.13
CA ALA A 270 9.59 -24.04 -2.56
C ALA A 270 9.66 -24.12 -1.04
N LEU A 271 8.52 -24.14 -0.35
CA LEU A 271 8.48 -24.28 1.09
C LEU A 271 8.80 -25.74 1.52
N LYS A 272 9.42 -25.90 2.68
CA LYS A 272 9.55 -27.20 3.35
C LYS A 272 8.26 -27.60 4.07
N SER A 273 8.11 -28.87 4.45
CA SER A 273 7.02 -29.31 5.33
C SER A 273 7.05 -28.50 6.64
N GLY A 274 5.89 -28.06 7.11
CA GLY A 274 5.73 -27.13 8.22
C GLY A 274 5.99 -25.65 7.87
N GLY A 275 6.43 -25.33 6.67
CA GLY A 275 6.68 -23.95 6.22
C GLY A 275 5.41 -23.14 6.10
N THR A 276 5.52 -21.83 6.26
CA THR A 276 4.40 -20.89 6.28
C THR A 276 4.47 -19.94 5.09
N ILE A 277 3.35 -19.77 4.38
CA ILE A 277 3.16 -18.65 3.45
C ILE A 277 2.41 -17.53 4.17
N ALA A 278 2.83 -16.29 3.93
CA ALA A 278 2.22 -15.07 4.41
C ALA A 278 1.90 -14.14 3.24
N ILE A 279 0.65 -13.78 3.08
CA ILE A 279 0.15 -12.92 2.01
C ILE A 279 -0.47 -11.68 2.65
N ALA A 280 -0.15 -10.49 2.15
CA ALA A 280 -0.86 -9.25 2.45
C ALA A 280 -1.59 -8.80 1.20
N GLU A 281 -2.92 -8.57 1.30
CA GLU A 281 -3.74 -8.16 0.15
C GLU A 281 -4.92 -7.28 0.52
N TRP A 282 -5.32 -6.45 -0.47
CA TRP A 282 -6.54 -5.68 -0.43
C TRP A 282 -7.74 -6.60 -0.66
N LEU A 283 -8.44 -6.96 0.40
CA LEU A 283 -9.53 -7.92 0.30
C LEU A 283 -10.87 -7.24 0.07
N VAL A 284 -11.66 -7.78 -0.84
CA VAL A 284 -13.09 -7.52 -0.96
C VAL A 284 -13.89 -8.64 -0.25
N ASN A 285 -15.17 -8.38 0.04
CA ASN A 285 -16.09 -9.43 0.41
C ASN A 285 -16.52 -10.26 -0.81
N ASP A 286 -17.13 -11.43 -0.59
CA ASP A 286 -17.40 -12.39 -1.66
C ASP A 286 -18.39 -11.86 -2.73
N ASP A 287 -19.31 -10.96 -2.37
CA ASP A 287 -20.23 -10.31 -3.30
C ASP A 287 -19.66 -9.02 -3.95
N ARG A 288 -18.38 -8.69 -3.68
CA ARG A 288 -17.65 -7.53 -4.22
C ARG A 288 -18.37 -6.19 -4.07
N THR A 289 -19.02 -5.96 -2.92
CA THR A 289 -19.74 -4.71 -2.61
C THR A 289 -19.06 -3.85 -1.56
N LYS A 290 -18.04 -4.38 -0.87
CA LYS A 290 -17.29 -3.71 0.21
C LYS A 290 -15.94 -4.41 0.49
N PRO A 291 -15.01 -3.75 1.20
CA PRO A 291 -15.04 -2.34 1.59
C PRO A 291 -14.73 -1.41 0.40
N LEU A 292 -15.20 -0.17 0.47
CA LEU A 292 -14.99 0.80 -0.60
C LEU A 292 -13.51 0.99 -1.01
N PRO A 293 -12.54 1.07 -0.10
CA PRO A 293 -11.14 1.22 -0.52
C PRO A 293 -10.65 0.06 -1.41
N SER A 294 -11.01 -1.18 -1.13
CA SER A 294 -10.63 -2.33 -1.96
C SER A 294 -11.34 -2.34 -3.32
N LEU A 295 -12.59 -1.86 -3.37
CA LEU A 295 -13.30 -1.70 -4.65
C LEU A 295 -12.67 -0.61 -5.52
N MET A 296 -12.26 0.51 -4.92
CA MET A 296 -11.51 1.55 -5.63
C MET A 296 -10.14 1.04 -6.08
N PHE A 297 -9.51 0.19 -5.27
CA PHE A 297 -8.24 -0.43 -5.63
C PHE A 297 -8.37 -1.44 -6.79
N ALA A 298 -9.50 -2.13 -6.94
CA ALA A 298 -9.81 -2.93 -8.11
C ALA A 298 -9.84 -2.06 -9.39
N VAL A 299 -10.43 -0.86 -9.32
CA VAL A 299 -10.37 0.10 -10.45
C VAL A 299 -8.93 0.56 -10.70
N GLN A 300 -8.11 0.75 -9.66
CA GLN A 300 -6.69 1.05 -9.81
C GLN A 300 -5.96 -0.08 -10.57
N MET A 301 -6.30 -1.35 -10.32
CA MET A 301 -5.77 -2.48 -11.06
C MET A 301 -6.20 -2.46 -12.52
N LEU A 302 -7.48 -2.22 -12.80
CA LEU A 302 -8.00 -2.07 -14.17
C LEU A 302 -7.26 -0.96 -14.95
N VAL A 303 -6.90 0.13 -14.31
CA VAL A 303 -6.19 1.27 -14.93
C VAL A 303 -4.73 0.94 -15.24
N ASN A 304 -4.08 0.07 -14.47
CA ASN A 304 -2.64 -0.11 -14.50
C ASN A 304 -2.15 -1.53 -14.82
N THR A 305 -3.05 -2.50 -14.96
CA THR A 305 -2.67 -3.90 -15.19
C THR A 305 -3.60 -4.55 -16.19
N GLU A 306 -3.13 -5.59 -16.89
CA GLU A 306 -3.94 -6.30 -17.88
C GLU A 306 -4.99 -7.24 -17.24
N LYS A 307 -4.66 -7.86 -16.12
CA LYS A 307 -5.44 -8.92 -15.47
C LYS A 307 -5.64 -8.73 -13.98
N GLY A 308 -5.07 -7.66 -13.41
CA GLY A 308 -5.14 -7.40 -11.98
C GLY A 308 -6.57 -7.09 -11.52
N ASP A 309 -6.86 -7.50 -10.28
CA ASP A 309 -8.14 -7.29 -9.60
C ASP A 309 -7.93 -7.35 -8.08
N THR A 310 -8.96 -7.16 -7.31
CA THR A 310 -8.97 -7.46 -5.88
C THR A 310 -9.79 -8.72 -5.61
N PHE A 311 -9.31 -9.54 -4.70
CA PHE A 311 -9.88 -10.86 -4.43
C PHE A 311 -10.46 -10.93 -3.03
N SER A 312 -11.44 -11.82 -2.81
CA SER A 312 -11.95 -12.09 -1.48
C SER A 312 -11.02 -13.04 -0.71
N PHE A 313 -11.19 -13.07 0.61
CA PHE A 313 -10.48 -14.05 1.42
C PHE A 313 -10.80 -15.49 1.01
N ASN A 314 -12.04 -15.77 0.62
CA ASN A 314 -12.46 -17.12 0.24
C ASN A 314 -11.85 -17.55 -1.10
N GLU A 315 -11.71 -16.64 -2.07
CA GLU A 315 -11.00 -16.93 -3.33
C GLU A 315 -9.54 -17.30 -3.04
N ILE A 316 -8.80 -16.46 -2.34
CA ILE A 316 -7.38 -16.73 -2.01
C ILE A 316 -7.22 -17.99 -1.16
N LYS A 317 -8.15 -18.23 -0.21
CA LYS A 317 -8.17 -19.45 0.58
C LYS A 317 -8.33 -20.69 -0.30
N ASN A 318 -9.27 -20.68 -1.24
CA ASN A 318 -9.49 -21.81 -2.16
C ASN A 318 -8.24 -22.10 -2.98
N TRP A 319 -7.59 -21.06 -3.54
CA TRP A 319 -6.34 -21.21 -4.31
C TRP A 319 -5.19 -21.79 -3.47
N LEU A 320 -5.08 -21.35 -2.21
CA LEU A 320 -4.10 -21.91 -1.28
C LEU A 320 -4.38 -23.39 -0.98
N GLU A 321 -5.65 -23.75 -0.75
CA GLU A 321 -6.05 -25.12 -0.46
C GLU A 321 -5.86 -26.03 -1.68
N GLU A 322 -6.14 -25.57 -2.89
CA GLU A 322 -5.84 -26.25 -4.16
C GLU A 322 -4.33 -26.45 -4.39
N ALA A 323 -3.51 -25.46 -4.03
CA ALA A 323 -2.06 -25.60 -4.07
C ALA A 323 -1.50 -26.58 -3.02
N GLY A 324 -2.33 -27.04 -2.06
CA GLY A 324 -1.98 -28.01 -1.03
C GLY A 324 -1.77 -27.44 0.38
N PHE A 325 -1.86 -26.13 0.56
CA PHE A 325 -1.76 -25.51 1.87
C PHE A 325 -2.91 -25.88 2.79
N LYS A 326 -2.66 -25.84 4.09
CA LYS A 326 -3.64 -26.10 5.16
C LYS A 326 -3.64 -24.96 6.17
N LYS A 327 -4.65 -24.96 7.07
CA LYS A 327 -4.77 -23.99 8.17
C LYS A 327 -4.80 -22.54 7.68
N VAL A 328 -5.47 -22.28 6.55
CA VAL A 328 -5.61 -20.93 5.99
C VAL A 328 -6.43 -20.07 6.95
N ARG A 329 -5.87 -18.91 7.35
CA ARG A 329 -6.51 -17.99 8.28
C ARG A 329 -6.11 -16.55 8.04
N LYS A 330 -6.98 -15.62 8.41
CA LYS A 330 -6.65 -14.20 8.51
C LYS A 330 -6.00 -13.86 9.85
N VAL A 331 -5.08 -12.92 9.83
CA VAL A 331 -4.47 -12.33 11.02
C VAL A 331 -4.54 -10.80 10.84
N GLU A 332 -5.08 -10.13 11.83
CA GLU A 332 -5.15 -8.67 11.85
C GLU A 332 -3.74 -8.06 11.88
N ALA A 333 -3.54 -7.04 11.06
CA ALA A 333 -2.28 -6.31 10.95
C ALA A 333 -2.56 -4.81 10.80
N PRO A 334 -1.61 -3.94 11.16
CA PRO A 334 -1.71 -2.51 10.88
C PRO A 334 -1.83 -2.24 9.39
N GLY A 335 -2.56 -1.17 9.01
CA GLY A 335 -2.71 -0.78 7.62
C GLY A 335 -3.97 -1.35 6.96
N PRO A 336 -4.10 -1.18 5.63
CA PRO A 336 -5.34 -1.48 4.92
C PRO A 336 -5.58 -2.96 4.64
N SER A 337 -4.55 -3.79 4.81
CA SER A 337 -4.55 -5.19 4.39
C SER A 337 -4.30 -6.12 5.57
N PRO A 338 -5.21 -7.07 5.87
CA PRO A 338 -4.90 -8.15 6.80
C PRO A 338 -3.83 -9.07 6.20
N LEU A 339 -3.23 -9.90 7.07
CA LEU A 339 -2.38 -11.00 6.62
C LEU A 339 -3.21 -12.27 6.43
N ILE A 340 -2.91 -13.02 5.38
CA ILE A 340 -3.42 -14.37 5.17
C ILE A 340 -2.24 -15.32 5.39
N LEU A 341 -2.39 -16.23 6.34
CA LEU A 341 -1.38 -17.24 6.65
C LEU A 341 -1.89 -18.62 6.32
N ALA A 342 -1.02 -19.45 5.75
CA ALA A 342 -1.27 -20.86 5.55
C ALA A 342 0.00 -21.68 5.75
N THR A 343 -0.14 -22.99 5.97
CA THR A 343 0.99 -23.87 6.29
C THR A 343 1.04 -25.01 5.27
N LYS A 344 2.23 -25.33 4.79
CA LYS A 344 2.50 -26.56 4.05
C LYS A 344 2.52 -27.73 5.04
N PRO A 345 1.69 -28.77 4.89
CA PRO A 345 1.67 -29.93 5.79
C PRO A 345 2.99 -30.72 5.80
#